data_4f709a2f40378068acb8f21951bd0668
#
_entry.id   4f709a2f40378068acb8f21951bd0668
#
_cell.length_a   1.000
_cell.length_b   1.000
_cell.length_c   1.000
_cell.angle_alpha   90.00
_cell.angle_beta   90.00
_cell.angle_gamma   90.00
#
_symmetry.space_group_name_H-M   'P 1'
#
loop_
_entity.id
_entity.type
_entity.pdbx_description
1 polymer ?
#
loop_
_entity_poly.entity_id
_entity_poly.type
_entity_poly.pdbx_seq_one_letter_code
_entity_poly.pdbx_strand_id
1 'polypeptide(L)'
;MRTFNSNDMDVLLNSFGEPLVLNNGSAFTVIFEATEIAIQTTEGLVQTTENYFTCRRDQITYDDSFVLNNVQYEIYNIVDDLSGLCNVYYREV
;
A
#
# COMPACT_ATOMS: atom_id res chain seq x y z
N MET A 1 -10.81 -14.43 -12.52
CA MET A 1 -10.30 -14.03 -11.19
C MET A 1 -11.44 -14.02 -10.18
N ARG A 2 -11.17 -14.56 -9.02
CA ARG A 2 -12.16 -14.55 -7.94
C ARG A 2 -12.17 -13.16 -7.27
N THR A 3 -13.34 -12.57 -7.15
CA THR A 3 -13.50 -11.29 -6.47
C THR A 3 -13.85 -11.52 -5.00
N PHE A 4 -13.18 -10.82 -4.11
CA PHE A 4 -13.52 -10.86 -2.69
C PHE A 4 -14.82 -10.09 -2.44
N ASN A 5 -15.68 -10.61 -1.59
CA ASN A 5 -16.80 -9.82 -1.08
C ASN A 5 -16.34 -9.00 0.13
N SER A 6 -17.19 -8.10 0.63
CA SER A 6 -16.82 -7.23 1.76
C SER A 6 -16.45 -8.02 3.01
N ASN A 7 -17.11 -9.13 3.26
CA ASN A 7 -16.82 -9.94 4.44
C ASN A 7 -15.47 -10.63 4.34
N ASP A 8 -15.11 -11.12 3.14
CA ASP A 8 -13.79 -11.74 2.92
C ASP A 8 -12.68 -10.73 3.09
N MET A 9 -12.87 -9.49 2.60
CA MET A 9 -11.89 -8.42 2.76
C MET A 9 -11.69 -8.05 4.23
N ASP A 10 -12.76 -7.96 5.00
CA ASP A 10 -12.68 -7.64 6.42
C ASP A 10 -11.93 -8.73 7.20
N VAL A 11 -12.21 -10.00 6.91
CA VAL A 11 -11.51 -11.12 7.54
C VAL A 11 -10.03 -11.09 7.22
N LEU A 12 -9.67 -10.87 5.96
CA LEU A 12 -8.26 -10.80 5.52
C LEU A 12 -7.53 -9.67 6.22
N LEU A 13 -8.09 -8.47 6.22
CA LEU A 13 -7.45 -7.30 6.82
C LEU A 13 -7.35 -7.42 8.34
N ASN A 14 -8.37 -7.97 8.99
CA ASN A 14 -8.34 -8.15 10.45
C ASN A 14 -7.33 -9.22 10.89
N SER A 15 -7.07 -10.21 10.04
CA SER A 15 -6.15 -11.31 10.38
C SER A 15 -4.69 -10.94 10.16
N PHE A 16 -4.39 -10.11 9.14
CA PHE A 16 -3.02 -9.84 8.71
C PHE A 16 -2.66 -8.35 8.70
N GLY A 17 -3.64 -7.47 8.94
CA GLY A 17 -3.45 -6.05 8.78
C GLY A 17 -2.97 -5.34 10.04
N GLU A 18 -2.48 -4.13 9.84
CA GLU A 18 -2.09 -3.20 10.88
C GLU A 18 -2.84 -1.89 10.71
N PRO A 19 -3.11 -1.15 11.78
CA PRO A 19 -3.77 0.14 11.65
C PRO A 19 -2.84 1.18 11.02
N LEU A 20 -3.38 1.98 10.13
CA LEU A 20 -2.69 3.13 9.54
C LEU A 20 -3.54 4.37 9.72
N VAL A 21 -2.93 5.46 10.17
CA VAL A 21 -3.60 6.75 10.31
C VAL A 21 -3.00 7.72 9.30
N LEU A 22 -3.85 8.25 8.43
CA LEU A 22 -3.45 9.26 7.46
C LEU A 22 -3.34 10.63 8.10
N ASN A 23 -2.61 11.54 7.46
CA ASN A 23 -2.43 12.91 7.98
C ASN A 23 -3.75 13.68 8.07
N ASN A 24 -4.77 13.28 7.32
CA ASN A 24 -6.10 13.90 7.40
C ASN A 24 -6.95 13.37 8.57
N GLY A 25 -6.42 12.43 9.36
CA GLY A 25 -7.13 11.85 10.50
C GLY A 25 -7.87 10.55 10.21
N SER A 26 -7.97 10.13 8.97
CA SER A 26 -8.61 8.86 8.62
C SER A 26 -7.75 7.68 9.10
N ALA A 27 -8.38 6.67 9.68
CA ALA A 27 -7.70 5.47 10.15
C ALA A 27 -8.35 4.23 9.55
N PHE A 28 -7.53 3.28 9.11
CA PHE A 28 -8.02 2.03 8.55
C PHE A 28 -6.93 0.96 8.62
N THR A 29 -7.30 -0.28 8.33
CA THR A 29 -6.39 -1.41 8.40
C THR A 29 -5.74 -1.66 7.05
N VAL A 30 -4.41 -1.84 7.06
CA VAL A 30 -3.62 -2.13 5.85
C VAL A 30 -2.71 -3.31 6.10
N ILE A 31 -2.24 -3.94 5.02
CA ILE A 31 -1.21 -4.98 5.07
C ILE A 31 0.04 -4.42 4.43
N PHE A 32 1.09 -4.20 5.23
CA PHE A 32 2.36 -3.69 4.71
C PHE A 32 3.15 -4.80 4.05
N GLU A 33 3.71 -4.51 2.88
CA GLU A 33 4.50 -5.45 2.11
C GLU A 33 5.67 -4.74 1.45
N ALA A 34 6.64 -5.53 1.01
CA ALA A 34 7.79 -5.04 0.26
C ALA A 34 8.12 -6.02 -0.85
N THR A 35 8.49 -5.50 -2.01
CA THR A 35 8.84 -6.30 -3.18
C THR A 35 10.20 -5.84 -3.71
N GLU A 36 11.09 -6.79 -3.99
CA GLU A 36 12.37 -6.50 -4.62
C GLU A 36 12.18 -6.44 -6.12
N ILE A 37 12.73 -5.40 -6.74
CA ILE A 37 12.72 -5.25 -8.19
C ILE A 37 14.14 -5.07 -8.70
N ALA A 38 14.40 -5.52 -9.93
CA ALA A 38 15.68 -5.34 -10.59
C ALA A 38 15.50 -4.27 -11.67
N ILE A 39 16.34 -3.23 -11.61
CA ILE A 39 16.31 -2.14 -12.56
C ILE A 39 17.55 -2.22 -13.45
N GLN A 40 17.35 -2.24 -14.77
CA GLN A 40 18.44 -2.21 -15.73
C GLN A 40 18.95 -0.78 -15.87
N THR A 41 20.23 -0.59 -15.61
CA THR A 41 20.91 0.71 -15.75
C THR A 41 22.07 0.57 -16.72
N THR A 42 22.73 1.70 -17.04
CA THR A 42 23.95 1.68 -17.88
C THR A 42 25.10 0.95 -17.22
N GLU A 43 25.08 0.81 -15.91
CA GLU A 43 26.13 0.13 -15.12
C GLU A 43 25.78 -1.33 -14.82
N GLY A 44 24.61 -1.81 -15.27
CA GLY A 44 24.15 -3.17 -15.05
C GLY A 44 22.81 -3.20 -14.33
N LEU A 45 22.54 -4.32 -13.66
CA LEU A 45 21.32 -4.49 -12.87
C LEU A 45 21.51 -3.96 -11.45
N VAL A 46 20.59 -3.13 -11.02
CA VAL A 46 20.52 -2.64 -9.63
C VAL A 46 19.25 -3.19 -9.00
N GLN A 47 19.37 -3.87 -7.89
CA GLN A 47 18.21 -4.31 -7.12
C GLN A 47 17.77 -3.22 -6.15
N THR A 48 16.47 -3.00 -6.09
CA THR A 48 15.87 -2.04 -5.16
C THR A 48 14.60 -2.64 -4.59
N THR A 49 14.11 -2.05 -3.50
CA THR A 49 12.89 -2.50 -2.86
C THR A 49 11.80 -1.46 -3.02
N GLU A 50 10.63 -1.88 -3.51
CA GLU A 50 9.44 -1.04 -3.48
C GLU A 50 8.59 -1.44 -2.28
N ASN A 51 8.22 -0.46 -1.48
CA ASN A 51 7.34 -0.64 -0.35
C ASN A 51 5.92 -0.26 -0.74
N TYR A 52 4.97 -1.10 -0.37
CA TYR A 52 3.57 -0.83 -0.61
C TYR A 52 2.73 -1.44 0.49
N PHE A 53 1.48 -1.00 0.59
CA PHE A 53 0.52 -1.65 1.47
C PHE A 53 -0.74 -1.98 0.68
N THR A 54 -1.47 -2.99 1.15
CA THR A 54 -2.74 -3.40 0.57
C THR A 54 -3.86 -2.92 1.47
N CYS A 55 -4.86 -2.27 0.89
CA CYS A 55 -6.04 -1.80 1.61
C CYS A 55 -7.25 -1.82 0.69
N ARG A 56 -8.41 -1.44 1.23
CA ARG A 56 -9.61 -1.30 0.42
C ARG A 56 -9.48 -0.10 -0.49
N ARG A 57 -9.93 -0.25 -1.74
CA ARG A 57 -9.79 0.79 -2.76
C ARG A 57 -10.48 2.10 -2.39
N ASP A 58 -11.58 2.05 -1.68
CA ASP A 58 -12.37 3.23 -1.31
C ASP A 58 -11.80 4.01 -0.13
N GLN A 59 -10.71 3.54 0.49
CA GLN A 59 -10.12 4.15 1.69
C GLN A 59 -8.92 5.05 1.39
N ILE A 60 -8.43 5.09 0.16
CA ILE A 60 -7.17 5.76 -0.16
C ILE A 60 -7.30 6.57 -1.46
N THR A 61 -6.61 7.72 -1.50
CA THR A 61 -6.50 8.54 -2.71
C THR A 61 -5.05 9.00 -2.88
N TYR A 62 -4.73 9.55 -4.07
CA TYR A 62 -3.39 10.05 -4.35
C TYR A 62 -2.99 11.26 -3.49
N ASP A 63 -3.96 11.97 -2.93
CA ASP A 63 -3.68 13.13 -2.09
C ASP A 63 -3.33 12.76 -0.66
N ASP A 64 -3.45 11.50 -0.30
CA ASP A 64 -3.20 11.05 1.06
C ASP A 64 -1.71 10.92 1.36
N SER A 65 -1.35 11.18 2.61
CA SER A 65 0.00 11.01 3.13
C SER A 65 -0.08 10.53 4.56
N PHE A 66 1.04 10.02 5.08
CA PHE A 66 1.06 9.46 6.42
C PHE A 66 2.47 9.50 7.00
N VAL A 67 2.58 9.28 8.32
CA VAL A 67 3.85 9.22 9.03
C VAL A 67 3.98 7.84 9.69
N LEU A 68 5.10 7.19 9.44
CA LEU A 68 5.48 5.93 10.11
C LEU A 68 6.86 6.10 10.71
N ASN A 69 7.00 5.70 11.98
CA ASN A 69 8.30 5.76 12.67
C ASN A 69 8.97 7.13 12.57
N ASN A 70 8.17 8.19 12.66
CA ASN A 70 8.61 9.58 12.54
C ASN A 70 9.11 9.97 11.15
N VAL A 71 8.79 9.19 10.12
CA VAL A 71 9.14 9.48 8.73
C VAL A 71 7.87 9.77 7.96
N GLN A 72 7.86 10.90 7.25
CA GLN A 72 6.73 11.31 6.41
C GLN A 72 6.81 10.59 5.06
N TYR A 73 5.69 10.01 4.64
CA TYR A 73 5.57 9.32 3.35
C TYR A 73 4.45 9.93 2.52
N GLU A 74 4.60 9.85 1.20
CA GLU A 74 3.57 10.22 0.25
C GLU A 74 3.24 9.05 -0.66
N ILE A 75 2.02 9.05 -1.17
CA ILE A 75 1.56 8.01 -2.10
C ILE A 75 1.90 8.45 -3.51
N TYR A 76 2.54 7.57 -4.28
CA TYR A 76 2.89 7.88 -5.65
C TYR A 76 2.23 6.96 -6.67
N ASN A 77 1.69 5.82 -6.26
CA ASN A 77 0.99 4.92 -7.18
C ASN A 77 -0.05 4.08 -6.45
N ILE A 78 -1.20 3.91 -7.07
CA ILE A 78 -2.27 3.05 -6.57
C ILE A 78 -2.64 2.08 -7.68
N VAL A 79 -2.48 0.79 -7.42
CA VAL A 79 -2.80 -0.26 -8.39
C VAL A 79 -4.01 -1.03 -7.90
N ASP A 80 -5.13 -0.88 -8.61
CA ASP A 80 -6.37 -1.58 -8.29
C ASP A 80 -6.32 -2.98 -8.90
N ASP A 81 -6.52 -4.01 -8.09
CA ASP A 81 -6.48 -5.39 -8.56
C ASP A 81 -7.85 -5.94 -8.96
N LEU A 82 -8.87 -5.05 -8.99
CA LEU A 82 -10.24 -5.37 -9.38
C LEU A 82 -10.98 -6.31 -8.42
N SER A 83 -10.40 -6.61 -7.27
CA SER A 83 -11.06 -7.43 -6.23
C SER A 83 -11.68 -6.60 -5.10
N GLY A 84 -11.61 -5.27 -5.20
CA GLY A 84 -12.02 -4.37 -4.14
C GLY A 84 -10.87 -3.96 -3.23
N LEU A 85 -9.70 -4.54 -3.42
CA LEU A 85 -8.46 -4.19 -2.76
C LEU A 85 -7.55 -3.47 -3.74
N CYS A 86 -6.59 -2.71 -3.23
CA CYS A 86 -5.57 -2.09 -4.07
C CYS A 86 -4.22 -2.14 -3.38
N ASN A 87 -3.17 -2.08 -4.19
CA ASN A 87 -1.79 -1.95 -3.71
C ASN A 87 -1.39 -0.49 -3.81
N VAL A 88 -1.00 0.10 -2.69
CA VAL A 88 -0.68 1.51 -2.60
C VAL A 88 0.83 1.64 -2.38
N TYR A 89 1.52 2.20 -3.37
CA TYR A 89 2.95 2.40 -3.33
C TYR A 89 3.25 3.77 -2.75
N TYR A 90 4.18 3.82 -1.81
CA TYR A 90 4.53 5.05 -1.11
C TYR A 90 6.05 5.22 -1.06
N ARG A 91 6.48 6.46 -0.85
CA ARG A 91 7.90 6.80 -0.74
C ARG A 91 8.09 7.89 0.30
N GLU A 92 9.29 7.98 0.81
CA GLU A 92 9.67 9.03 1.74
C GLU A 92 9.69 10.39 1.04
N VAL A 93 9.12 11.37 1.72
CA VAL A 93 9.06 12.75 1.20
C VAL A 93 10.41 13.45 1.32
#